data_2e96f15629599d2357dc71687af3cdcd
#
_entry.id   2e96f15629599d2357dc71687af3cdcd
#
_cell.length_a   1.000
_cell.length_b   1.000
_cell.length_c   1.000
_cell.angle_alpha   90.00
_cell.angle_beta   90.00
_cell.angle_gamma   90.00
#
_symmetry.space_group_name_H-M   'P 1'
#
loop_
_entity.id
_entity.type
_entity.pdbx_description
1 polymer ?
#
loop_
_entity_poly.entity_id
_entity_poly.type
_entity_poly.pdbx_seq_one_letter_code
_entity_poly.pdbx_strand_id
1 'polypeptide(L)'
;LELPLDHFRLIGVSPSATSEEILRAFQLRLDKTPNDGFTFEVLTQRAELLRLTADLLTNAENRKEYEDLVLNGASGLEFASNREVAGLMLLWESGSPKEAFKLTRKALQPPQTPALGSSREADLTLLAALSSRDAAIKEQDQRCYSNAADFLQEGIQILQRMGKMSELRKNLEDDLSALLPYRILDLLSRDLIDVCLLYTSDAADDVLCGG
;
A
#
# COMPACT_ATOMS: atom_id res chain seq x y z
N LEU A 1 -7.99 -13.96 3.60
CA LEU A 1 -7.02 -12.89 3.86
C LEU A 1 -7.61 -11.90 4.85
N GLU A 2 -6.94 -11.68 5.96
CA GLU A 2 -7.25 -10.60 6.90
C GLU A 2 -6.48 -9.35 6.50
N LEU A 3 -7.20 -8.23 6.34
CA LEU A 3 -6.62 -6.94 6.00
C LEU A 3 -6.72 -5.99 7.21
N PRO A 4 -5.72 -5.15 7.48
CA PRO A 4 -5.74 -4.14 8.53
C PRO A 4 -6.62 -2.94 8.11
N LEU A 5 -7.89 -3.20 7.86
CA LEU A 5 -8.86 -2.30 7.28
C LEU A 5 -10.21 -2.52 7.94
N ASP A 6 -10.86 -1.47 8.37
CA ASP A 6 -12.23 -1.48 8.87
C ASP A 6 -13.22 -0.93 7.84
N HIS A 7 -14.51 -1.14 8.04
CA HIS A 7 -15.54 -0.67 7.10
C HIS A 7 -15.60 0.85 6.96
N PHE A 8 -15.33 1.62 8.01
CA PHE A 8 -15.30 3.09 7.93
C PHE A 8 -14.15 3.56 7.04
N ARG A 9 -12.97 3.00 7.25
CA ARG A 9 -11.78 3.29 6.46
C ARG A 9 -11.93 2.83 5.00
N LEU A 10 -12.63 1.70 4.77
CA LEU A 10 -12.87 1.15 3.44
C LEU A 10 -13.68 2.14 2.58
N ILE A 11 -14.70 2.77 3.14
CA ILE A 11 -15.47 3.84 2.46
C ILE A 11 -14.74 5.19 2.51
N GLY A 12 -13.92 5.43 3.56
CA GLY A 12 -13.20 6.68 3.75
C GLY A 12 -14.00 7.71 4.55
N VAL A 13 -14.73 7.26 5.57
CA VAL A 13 -15.51 8.11 6.48
C VAL A 13 -15.07 7.97 7.92
N SER A 14 -15.42 8.96 8.76
CA SER A 14 -15.27 8.87 10.21
C SER A 14 -16.26 7.87 10.81
N PRO A 15 -15.93 7.20 11.94
CA PRO A 15 -16.89 6.41 12.71
C PRO A 15 -18.14 7.21 13.16
N SER A 16 -18.04 8.53 13.26
CA SER A 16 -19.15 9.42 13.59
C SER A 16 -19.99 9.87 12.38
N ALA A 17 -19.68 9.41 11.17
CA ALA A 17 -20.36 9.84 9.95
C ALA A 17 -21.85 9.46 9.95
N THR A 18 -22.67 10.34 9.42
CA THR A 18 -24.11 10.11 9.19
C THR A 18 -24.32 9.15 8.01
N SER A 19 -25.53 8.56 7.93
CA SER A 19 -25.88 7.69 6.78
C SER A 19 -25.80 8.45 5.45
N GLU A 20 -26.10 9.74 5.42
CA GLU A 20 -25.98 10.57 4.22
C GLU A 20 -24.52 10.75 3.79
N GLU A 21 -23.62 11.02 4.74
CA GLU A 21 -22.18 11.13 4.48
C GLU A 21 -21.59 9.81 3.98
N ILE A 22 -22.02 8.67 4.54
CA ILE A 22 -21.64 7.33 4.11
C ILE A 22 -22.06 7.08 2.66
N LEU A 23 -23.33 7.37 2.32
CA LEU A 23 -23.81 7.16 0.94
C LEU A 23 -23.11 8.09 -0.06
N ARG A 24 -22.83 9.33 0.33
CA ARG A 24 -22.06 10.26 -0.51
C ARG A 24 -20.63 9.79 -0.73
N ALA A 25 -19.96 9.32 0.32
CA ALA A 25 -18.60 8.78 0.23
C ALA A 25 -18.54 7.50 -0.62
N PHE A 26 -19.53 6.61 -0.46
CA PHE A 26 -19.71 5.43 -1.30
C PHE A 26 -19.82 5.79 -2.78
N GLN A 27 -20.68 6.76 -3.14
CA GLN A 27 -20.81 7.20 -4.53
C GLN A 27 -19.50 7.78 -5.07
N LEU A 28 -18.83 8.62 -4.29
CA LEU A 28 -17.51 9.18 -4.68
C LEU A 28 -16.45 8.09 -4.90
N ARG A 29 -16.48 7.03 -4.12
CA ARG A 29 -15.58 5.87 -4.30
C ARG A 29 -15.90 5.10 -5.57
N LEU A 30 -17.16 4.90 -5.89
CA LEU A 30 -17.57 4.25 -7.15
C LEU A 30 -17.14 5.06 -8.37
N ASP A 31 -17.36 6.39 -8.34
CA ASP A 31 -17.01 7.28 -9.44
C ASP A 31 -15.50 7.35 -9.70
N LYS A 32 -14.69 7.14 -8.66
CA LYS A 32 -13.22 7.09 -8.73
C LYS A 32 -12.65 5.69 -8.93
N THR A 33 -13.40 4.79 -9.54
CA THR A 33 -12.92 3.43 -9.80
C THR A 33 -11.65 3.47 -10.66
N PRO A 34 -10.53 2.82 -10.23
CA PRO A 34 -9.34 2.68 -11.07
C PRO A 34 -9.67 1.81 -12.28
N ASN A 35 -9.66 2.39 -13.48
CA ASN A 35 -10.06 1.67 -14.69
C ASN A 35 -8.88 1.13 -15.50
N ASP A 36 -7.65 1.52 -15.16
CA ASP A 36 -6.49 1.28 -16.02
C ASP A 36 -5.88 -0.10 -15.78
N GLY A 37 -6.36 -1.07 -16.56
CA GLY A 37 -5.73 -2.38 -16.71
C GLY A 37 -6.21 -3.49 -15.77
N PHE A 38 -7.07 -3.21 -14.81
CA PHE A 38 -7.69 -4.24 -13.96
C PHE A 38 -8.80 -4.99 -14.70
N THR A 39 -8.98 -6.26 -14.37
CA THR A 39 -10.05 -7.07 -14.95
C THR A 39 -11.43 -6.61 -14.48
N PHE A 40 -12.43 -6.84 -15.33
CA PHE A 40 -13.83 -6.54 -15.00
C PHE A 40 -14.29 -7.29 -13.74
N GLU A 41 -13.80 -8.50 -13.53
CA GLU A 41 -14.12 -9.31 -12.36
C GLU A 41 -13.70 -8.62 -11.06
N VAL A 42 -12.45 -8.15 -10.96
CA VAL A 42 -11.93 -7.46 -9.77
C VAL A 42 -12.67 -6.14 -9.52
N LEU A 43 -12.95 -5.38 -10.58
CA LEU A 43 -13.71 -4.12 -10.46
C LEU A 43 -15.14 -4.36 -9.97
N THR A 44 -15.79 -5.44 -10.43
CA THR A 44 -17.12 -5.85 -9.97
C THR A 44 -17.09 -6.24 -8.49
N GLN A 45 -16.12 -7.07 -8.09
CA GLN A 45 -15.96 -7.50 -6.69
C GLN A 45 -15.67 -6.30 -5.77
N ARG A 46 -14.86 -5.34 -6.24
CA ARG A 46 -14.62 -4.08 -5.53
C ARG A 46 -15.91 -3.30 -5.30
N ALA A 47 -16.73 -3.13 -6.34
CA ALA A 47 -18.01 -2.41 -6.23
C ALA A 47 -19.00 -3.13 -5.28
N GLU A 48 -19.03 -4.46 -5.31
CA GLU A 48 -19.83 -5.27 -4.37
C GLU A 48 -19.38 -5.09 -2.92
N LEU A 49 -18.06 -5.11 -2.66
CA LEU A 49 -17.52 -4.90 -1.30
C LEU A 49 -17.86 -3.51 -0.77
N LEU A 50 -17.76 -2.47 -1.61
CA LEU A 50 -18.16 -1.12 -1.23
C LEU A 50 -19.66 -1.05 -0.91
N ARG A 51 -20.52 -1.71 -1.73
CA ARG A 51 -21.96 -1.75 -1.49
C ARG A 51 -22.30 -2.45 -0.18
N LEU A 52 -21.74 -3.64 0.06
CA LEU A 52 -21.93 -4.39 1.31
C LEU A 52 -21.52 -3.55 2.54
N THR A 53 -20.43 -2.80 2.41
CA THR A 53 -19.97 -1.91 3.48
C THR A 53 -20.91 -0.73 3.69
N ALA A 54 -21.43 -0.12 2.62
CA ALA A 54 -22.42 0.97 2.73
C ALA A 54 -23.71 0.48 3.36
N ASP A 55 -24.23 -0.68 2.95
CA ASP A 55 -25.43 -1.30 3.49
C ASP A 55 -25.27 -1.61 4.99
N LEU A 56 -24.11 -2.13 5.39
CA LEU A 56 -23.81 -2.41 6.80
C LEU A 56 -23.80 -1.13 7.64
N LEU A 57 -23.10 -0.08 7.17
CA LEU A 57 -22.90 1.15 7.94
C LEU A 57 -24.13 2.07 7.94
N THR A 58 -25.03 1.96 6.96
CA THR A 58 -26.27 2.76 6.91
C THR A 58 -27.43 2.12 7.68
N ASN A 59 -27.38 0.81 7.93
CA ASN A 59 -28.33 0.13 8.79
C ASN A 59 -27.92 0.32 10.27
N ALA A 60 -28.78 0.97 11.05
CA ALA A 60 -28.46 1.36 12.43
C ALA A 60 -28.16 0.17 13.36
N GLU A 61 -28.83 -0.97 13.17
CA GLU A 61 -28.64 -2.18 13.99
C GLU A 61 -27.30 -2.84 13.64
N ASN A 62 -27.08 -3.14 12.37
CA ASN A 62 -25.85 -3.74 11.89
C ASN A 62 -24.61 -2.89 12.21
N ARG A 63 -24.74 -1.57 12.04
CA ARG A 63 -23.68 -0.62 12.37
C ARG A 63 -23.32 -0.69 13.85
N LYS A 64 -24.31 -0.69 14.74
CA LYS A 64 -24.07 -0.77 16.17
C LYS A 64 -23.36 -2.07 16.56
N GLU A 65 -23.82 -3.20 16.03
CA GLU A 65 -23.13 -4.49 16.26
C GLU A 65 -21.69 -4.44 15.78
N TYR A 66 -21.43 -3.85 14.62
CA TYR A 66 -20.10 -3.70 14.08
C TYR A 66 -19.21 -2.76 14.93
N GLU A 67 -19.75 -1.64 15.38
CA GLU A 67 -19.05 -0.72 16.30
C GLU A 67 -18.67 -1.41 17.61
N ASP A 68 -19.56 -2.21 18.17
CA ASP A 68 -19.28 -3.00 19.38
C ASP A 68 -18.17 -4.04 19.15
N LEU A 69 -18.13 -4.69 17.99
CA LEU A 69 -17.04 -5.62 17.63
C LEU A 69 -15.70 -4.90 17.52
N VAL A 70 -15.65 -3.72 16.88
CA VAL A 70 -14.43 -2.93 16.73
C VAL A 70 -13.94 -2.42 18.09
N LEU A 71 -14.82 -1.96 18.96
CA LEU A 71 -14.49 -1.54 20.32
C LEU A 71 -13.92 -2.69 21.17
N ASN A 72 -14.34 -3.93 20.93
CA ASN A 72 -13.83 -5.13 21.61
C ASN A 72 -12.54 -5.68 20.98
N GLY A 73 -11.90 -4.94 20.08
CA GLY A 73 -10.58 -5.27 19.53
C GLY A 73 -10.59 -6.11 18.25
N ALA A 74 -11.74 -6.29 17.61
CA ALA A 74 -11.80 -6.85 16.26
C ALA A 74 -11.18 -5.85 15.27
N SER A 75 -9.92 -6.07 14.91
CA SER A 75 -9.18 -5.22 13.96
C SER A 75 -8.96 -6.00 12.68
N GLY A 76 -9.58 -5.54 11.61
CA GLY A 76 -9.37 -6.10 10.28
C GLY A 76 -10.62 -6.78 9.70
N LEU A 77 -10.65 -6.81 8.39
CA LEU A 77 -11.69 -7.48 7.62
C LEU A 77 -11.15 -8.76 6.99
N GLU A 78 -11.88 -9.86 7.16
CA GLU A 78 -11.57 -11.10 6.46
C GLU A 78 -12.19 -11.12 5.07
N PHE A 79 -11.36 -11.41 4.09
CA PHE A 79 -11.77 -11.55 2.70
C PHE A 79 -11.64 -13.00 2.24
N ALA A 80 -12.70 -13.54 1.63
CA ALA A 80 -12.65 -14.81 0.94
C ALA A 80 -11.62 -14.78 -0.19
N SER A 81 -11.04 -15.93 -0.55
CA SER A 81 -9.95 -16.04 -1.52
C SER A 81 -10.30 -15.44 -2.89
N ASN A 82 -11.57 -15.52 -3.29
CA ASN A 82 -12.05 -14.96 -4.56
C ASN A 82 -12.18 -13.42 -4.55
N ARG A 83 -12.18 -12.77 -3.38
CA ARG A 83 -12.27 -11.31 -3.20
C ARG A 83 -10.97 -10.68 -2.70
N GLU A 84 -9.91 -11.45 -2.62
CA GLU A 84 -8.62 -11.02 -2.07
C GLU A 84 -8.05 -9.80 -2.82
N VAL A 85 -8.07 -9.84 -4.16
CA VAL A 85 -7.51 -8.75 -4.98
C VAL A 85 -8.31 -7.46 -4.81
N ALA A 86 -9.63 -7.56 -4.80
CA ALA A 86 -10.51 -6.42 -4.57
C ALA A 86 -10.32 -5.82 -3.17
N GLY A 87 -10.13 -6.67 -2.14
CA GLY A 87 -9.80 -6.21 -0.79
C GLY A 87 -8.47 -5.47 -0.72
N LEU A 88 -7.43 -6.02 -1.36
CA LEU A 88 -6.11 -5.37 -1.45
C LEU A 88 -6.16 -4.04 -2.21
N MET A 89 -6.98 -3.96 -3.29
CA MET A 89 -7.23 -2.72 -4.02
C MET A 89 -7.87 -1.66 -3.12
N LEU A 90 -8.88 -2.03 -2.34
CA LEU A 90 -9.54 -1.12 -1.39
C LEU A 90 -8.60 -0.67 -0.27
N LEU A 91 -7.68 -1.53 0.19
CA LEU A 91 -6.64 -1.15 1.13
C LEU A 91 -5.68 -0.11 0.52
N TRP A 92 -5.26 -0.32 -0.72
CA TRP A 92 -4.44 0.66 -1.46
C TRP A 92 -5.16 2.00 -1.58
N GLU A 93 -6.42 2.01 -2.04
CA GLU A 93 -7.26 3.20 -2.18
C GLU A 93 -7.56 3.90 -0.84
N SER A 94 -7.54 3.18 0.29
CA SER A 94 -7.72 3.76 1.62
C SER A 94 -6.51 4.58 2.10
N GLY A 95 -5.50 4.73 1.24
CA GLY A 95 -4.29 5.48 1.53
C GLY A 95 -3.23 4.68 2.27
N SER A 96 -3.23 3.35 2.16
CA SER A 96 -2.24 2.47 2.76
C SER A 96 -1.40 1.71 1.72
N PRO A 97 -0.69 2.44 0.80
CA PRO A 97 0.01 1.80 -0.30
C PRO A 97 1.14 0.88 0.17
N LYS A 98 1.85 1.19 1.27
CA LYS A 98 2.92 0.34 1.81
C LYS A 98 2.39 -1.03 2.27
N GLU A 99 1.28 -1.04 3.00
CA GLU A 99 0.64 -2.27 3.46
C GLU A 99 0.04 -3.05 2.30
N ALA A 100 -0.65 -2.37 1.38
CA ALA A 100 -1.18 -2.96 0.17
C ALA A 100 -0.08 -3.61 -0.66
N PHE A 101 1.04 -2.94 -0.89
CA PHE A 101 2.19 -3.50 -1.59
C PHE A 101 2.76 -4.74 -0.89
N LYS A 102 2.99 -4.66 0.42
CA LYS A 102 3.53 -5.80 1.21
C LYS A 102 2.64 -7.03 1.12
N LEU A 103 1.33 -6.86 1.26
CA LEU A 103 0.37 -7.96 1.20
C LEU A 103 0.19 -8.49 -0.22
N THR A 104 0.15 -7.61 -1.23
CA THR A 104 0.07 -8.01 -2.64
C THR A 104 1.31 -8.79 -3.05
N ARG A 105 2.52 -8.36 -2.63
CA ARG A 105 3.75 -9.10 -2.85
C ARG A 105 3.71 -10.48 -2.19
N LYS A 106 3.15 -10.60 -1.00
CA LYS A 106 2.95 -11.89 -0.33
C LYS A 106 1.98 -12.78 -1.11
N ALA A 107 0.90 -12.22 -1.65
CA ALA A 107 -0.09 -12.93 -2.46
C ALA A 107 0.47 -13.38 -3.83
N LEU A 108 1.50 -12.71 -4.35
CA LEU A 108 2.24 -13.06 -5.57
C LEU A 108 3.30 -14.15 -5.35
N GLN A 109 3.63 -14.51 -4.10
CA GLN A 109 4.55 -15.61 -3.84
C GLN A 109 3.91 -16.91 -4.35
N PRO A 110 4.65 -17.75 -5.12
CA PRO A 110 4.06 -18.91 -5.75
C PRO A 110 3.46 -19.86 -4.71
N PRO A 111 2.20 -20.26 -4.85
CA PRO A 111 1.73 -21.49 -4.25
C PRO A 111 2.57 -22.64 -4.82
N GLN A 112 2.71 -23.73 -4.07
CA GLN A 112 3.51 -24.90 -4.47
C GLN A 112 3.05 -25.55 -5.81
N THR A 113 2.02 -25.03 -6.46
CA THR A 113 1.52 -25.43 -7.79
C THR A 113 1.42 -24.22 -8.70
N PRO A 114 2.16 -24.17 -9.81
CA PRO A 114 2.16 -23.03 -10.72
C PRO A 114 0.87 -23.01 -11.55
N ALA A 115 -0.06 -22.09 -11.23
CA ALA A 115 -1.08 -21.63 -12.16
C ALA A 115 -0.52 -20.38 -12.88
N LEU A 116 0.39 -20.59 -13.82
CA LEU A 116 1.02 -19.51 -14.59
C LEU A 116 -0.03 -18.81 -15.47
N GLY A 117 -0.18 -17.49 -15.30
CA GLY A 117 -0.91 -16.64 -16.23
C GLY A 117 -2.39 -16.45 -15.94
N SER A 118 -2.86 -16.62 -14.72
CA SER A 118 -4.25 -16.31 -14.36
C SER A 118 -4.53 -14.80 -14.39
N SER A 119 -5.78 -14.42 -14.69
CA SER A 119 -6.24 -13.01 -14.59
C SER A 119 -5.93 -12.41 -13.21
N ARG A 120 -6.07 -13.20 -12.15
CA ARG A 120 -5.72 -12.84 -10.77
C ARG A 120 -4.25 -12.43 -10.63
N GLU A 121 -3.32 -13.16 -11.24
CA GLU A 121 -1.89 -12.84 -11.18
C GLU A 121 -1.58 -11.52 -11.91
N ALA A 122 -2.25 -11.26 -13.04
CA ALA A 122 -2.12 -9.98 -13.75
C ALA A 122 -2.63 -8.81 -12.91
N ASP A 123 -3.79 -8.94 -12.26
CA ASP A 123 -4.36 -7.92 -11.39
C ASP A 123 -3.48 -7.67 -10.15
N LEU A 124 -2.97 -8.73 -9.51
CA LEU A 124 -2.03 -8.60 -8.39
C LEU A 124 -0.71 -7.93 -8.82
N THR A 125 -0.21 -8.23 -10.01
CA THR A 125 1.01 -7.62 -10.55
C THR A 125 0.82 -6.13 -10.78
N LEU A 126 -0.31 -5.76 -11.39
CA LEU A 126 -0.68 -4.36 -11.61
C LEU A 126 -0.81 -3.62 -10.28
N LEU A 127 -1.54 -4.20 -9.32
CA LEU A 127 -1.73 -3.62 -8.00
C LEU A 127 -0.40 -3.47 -7.23
N ALA A 128 0.50 -4.46 -7.33
CA ALA A 128 1.84 -4.36 -6.73
C ALA A 128 2.63 -3.19 -7.32
N ALA A 129 2.62 -3.02 -8.63
CA ALA A 129 3.33 -1.92 -9.29
C ALA A 129 2.76 -0.55 -8.91
N LEU A 130 1.44 -0.39 -8.93
CA LEU A 130 0.77 0.87 -8.56
C LEU A 130 0.98 1.20 -7.08
N SER A 131 0.78 0.23 -6.20
CA SER A 131 0.97 0.43 -4.76
C SER A 131 2.43 0.67 -4.38
N SER A 132 3.40 0.07 -5.08
CA SER A 132 4.83 0.37 -4.88
C SER A 132 5.18 1.79 -5.26
N ARG A 133 4.61 2.30 -6.37
CA ARG A 133 4.78 3.69 -6.82
C ARG A 133 4.23 4.68 -5.78
N ASP A 134 3.01 4.47 -5.33
CA ASP A 134 2.38 5.33 -4.33
C ASP A 134 3.07 5.25 -2.97
N ALA A 135 3.61 4.08 -2.60
CA ALA A 135 4.45 3.92 -1.41
C ALA A 135 5.74 4.73 -1.53
N ALA A 136 6.38 4.71 -2.71
CA ALA A 136 7.58 5.50 -2.98
C ALA A 136 7.30 7.01 -2.88
N ILE A 137 6.18 7.49 -3.44
CA ILE A 137 5.77 8.89 -3.32
C ILE A 137 5.63 9.29 -1.85
N LYS A 138 4.98 8.46 -1.02
CA LYS A 138 4.85 8.74 0.42
C LYS A 138 6.17 8.76 1.17
N GLU A 139 7.11 7.89 0.82
CA GLU A 139 8.45 7.91 1.40
C GLU A 139 9.24 9.17 0.95
N GLN A 140 9.07 9.57 -0.32
CA GLN A 140 9.68 10.77 -0.86
C GLN A 140 9.18 12.04 -0.16
N ASP A 141 7.88 12.14 0.12
CA ASP A 141 7.28 13.24 0.89
C ASP A 141 7.87 13.34 2.30
N GLN A 142 8.28 12.19 2.88
CA GLN A 142 8.97 12.09 4.16
C GLN A 142 10.50 12.23 4.06
N ARG A 143 11.03 12.50 2.86
CA ARG A 143 12.47 12.56 2.54
C ARG A 143 13.24 11.26 2.79
N CYS A 144 12.54 10.12 2.81
CA CYS A 144 13.12 8.79 2.95
C CYS A 144 13.48 8.21 1.57
N TYR A 145 14.42 8.83 0.87
CA TYR A 145 14.72 8.54 -0.53
C TYR A 145 15.24 7.12 -0.77
N SER A 146 15.96 6.53 0.17
CA SER A 146 16.41 5.14 0.08
C SER A 146 15.22 4.18 0.07
N ASN A 147 14.27 4.34 0.98
CA ASN A 147 13.07 3.51 1.03
C ASN A 147 12.21 3.71 -0.23
N ALA A 148 12.07 4.96 -0.69
CA ALA A 148 11.33 5.26 -1.93
C ALA A 148 11.92 4.51 -3.13
N ALA A 149 13.25 4.54 -3.29
CA ALA A 149 13.94 3.84 -4.35
C ALA A 149 13.77 2.31 -4.25
N ASP A 150 13.78 1.75 -3.04
CA ASP A 150 13.60 0.32 -2.82
C ASP A 150 12.18 -0.13 -3.23
N PHE A 151 11.14 0.65 -2.93
CA PHE A 151 9.77 0.37 -3.39
C PHE A 151 9.67 0.37 -4.91
N LEU A 152 10.23 1.37 -5.60
CA LEU A 152 10.23 1.42 -7.07
C LEU A 152 11.00 0.24 -7.67
N GLN A 153 12.16 -0.08 -7.14
CA GLN A 153 12.99 -1.18 -7.61
C GLN A 153 12.28 -2.54 -7.49
N GLU A 154 11.61 -2.80 -6.35
CA GLU A 154 10.82 -4.02 -6.16
C GLU A 154 9.63 -4.07 -7.14
N GLY A 155 8.90 -2.96 -7.37
CA GLY A 155 7.81 -2.87 -8.34
C GLY A 155 8.29 -3.17 -9.77
N ILE A 156 9.43 -2.62 -10.18
CA ILE A 156 10.07 -2.89 -11.48
C ILE A 156 10.41 -4.39 -11.62
N GLN A 157 10.99 -5.00 -10.59
CA GLN A 157 11.32 -6.43 -10.61
C GLN A 157 10.09 -7.32 -10.79
N ILE A 158 8.97 -6.97 -10.14
CA ILE A 158 7.71 -7.70 -10.30
C ILE A 158 7.22 -7.61 -11.74
N LEU A 159 7.20 -6.41 -12.35
CA LEU A 159 6.80 -6.19 -13.74
C LEU A 159 7.71 -6.90 -14.75
N GLN A 160 9.00 -6.94 -14.48
CA GLN A 160 9.99 -7.64 -15.34
C GLN A 160 9.72 -9.14 -15.40
N ARG A 161 9.37 -9.78 -14.27
CA ARG A 161 9.04 -11.21 -14.22
C ARG A 161 7.82 -11.56 -15.08
N MET A 162 6.84 -10.67 -15.15
CA MET A 162 5.63 -10.88 -15.92
C MET A 162 5.78 -10.60 -17.41
N GLY A 163 6.80 -9.83 -17.83
CA GLY A 163 7.06 -9.50 -19.24
C GLY A 163 5.97 -8.67 -19.93
N LYS A 164 5.04 -8.12 -19.16
CA LYS A 164 3.90 -7.30 -19.61
C LYS A 164 3.98 -5.89 -19.01
N MET A 165 3.08 -4.99 -19.44
CA MET A 165 2.97 -3.63 -18.88
C MET A 165 4.25 -2.80 -19.05
N SER A 166 4.83 -2.82 -20.24
CA SER A 166 6.09 -2.13 -20.56
C SER A 166 6.06 -0.63 -20.29
N GLU A 167 4.92 0.01 -20.52
CA GLU A 167 4.73 1.44 -20.27
C GLU A 167 4.75 1.76 -18.76
N LEU A 168 4.01 1.00 -17.94
CA LEU A 168 4.03 1.15 -16.49
C LEU A 168 5.43 0.91 -15.93
N ARG A 169 6.12 -0.13 -16.42
CA ARG A 169 7.50 -0.39 -16.03
C ARG A 169 8.42 0.78 -16.36
N LYS A 170 8.31 1.35 -17.55
CA LYS A 170 9.09 2.52 -17.96
C LYS A 170 8.82 3.71 -17.03
N ASN A 171 7.57 3.97 -16.67
CA ASN A 171 7.22 5.04 -15.73
C ASN A 171 7.88 4.86 -14.37
N LEU A 172 7.93 3.61 -13.83
CA LEU A 172 8.63 3.33 -12.58
C LEU A 172 10.16 3.49 -12.71
N GLU A 173 10.73 3.10 -13.85
CA GLU A 173 12.16 3.28 -14.17
C GLU A 173 12.53 4.77 -14.27
N ASP A 174 11.68 5.59 -14.87
CA ASP A 174 11.85 7.03 -14.96
C ASP A 174 11.75 7.69 -13.57
N ASP A 175 10.76 7.31 -12.76
CA ASP A 175 10.60 7.78 -11.37
C ASP A 175 11.84 7.39 -10.53
N LEU A 176 12.33 6.15 -10.65
CA LEU A 176 13.54 5.69 -9.95
C LEU A 176 14.77 6.51 -10.38
N SER A 177 14.93 6.75 -11.67
CA SER A 177 16.06 7.51 -12.22
C SER A 177 16.07 8.94 -11.67
N ALA A 178 14.90 9.57 -11.56
CA ALA A 178 14.75 10.91 -10.98
C ALA A 178 15.09 10.93 -9.48
N LEU A 179 14.92 9.81 -8.78
CA LEU A 179 15.14 9.70 -7.33
C LEU A 179 16.61 9.41 -6.96
N LEU A 180 17.38 8.77 -7.86
CA LEU A 180 18.76 8.32 -7.58
C LEU A 180 19.70 9.44 -7.06
N PRO A 181 19.70 10.67 -7.58
CA PRO A 181 20.54 11.73 -7.05
C PRO A 181 20.27 12.04 -5.56
N TYR A 182 19.01 12.05 -5.16
CA TYR A 182 18.61 12.29 -3.77
C TYR A 182 18.99 11.12 -2.85
N ARG A 183 18.86 9.88 -3.35
CA ARG A 183 19.32 8.69 -2.63
C ARG A 183 20.83 8.74 -2.36
N ILE A 184 21.63 9.12 -3.35
CA ILE A 184 23.08 9.26 -3.19
C ILE A 184 23.42 10.30 -2.13
N LEU A 185 22.76 11.48 -2.17
CA LEU A 185 22.96 12.52 -1.18
C LEU A 185 22.57 12.08 0.24
N ASP A 186 21.48 11.33 0.39
CA ASP A 186 21.03 10.75 1.67
C ASP A 186 22.07 9.77 2.23
N LEU A 187 22.61 8.88 1.40
CA LEU A 187 23.64 7.95 1.81
C LEU A 187 24.95 8.64 2.21
N LEU A 188 25.42 9.59 1.39
CA LEU A 188 26.62 10.36 1.68
C LEU A 188 26.48 11.18 2.97
N SER A 189 25.32 11.73 3.24
CA SER A 189 25.10 12.49 4.49
C SER A 189 25.14 11.60 5.73
N ARG A 190 24.66 10.36 5.64
CA ARG A 190 24.73 9.38 6.75
C ARG A 190 26.18 8.96 7.02
N ASP A 191 26.92 8.60 5.98
CA ASP A 191 28.33 8.22 6.11
C ASP A 191 29.16 9.35 6.70
N LEU A 192 28.91 10.61 6.32
CA LEU A 192 29.58 11.78 6.91
C LEU A 192 29.24 11.97 8.39
N ILE A 193 27.99 11.75 8.81
CA ILE A 193 27.58 11.83 10.22
C ILE A 193 28.28 10.72 11.02
N ASP A 194 28.32 9.50 10.52
CA ASP A 194 28.98 8.38 11.21
C ASP A 194 30.47 8.64 11.39
N VAL A 195 31.15 9.18 10.36
CA VAL A 195 32.54 9.59 10.43
C VAL A 195 32.74 10.72 11.47
N CYS A 196 31.88 11.75 11.48
CA CYS A 196 31.96 12.83 12.45
C CYS A 196 31.77 12.35 13.89
N LEU A 197 30.83 11.40 14.11
CA LEU A 197 30.61 10.82 15.44
C LEU A 197 31.81 10.00 15.93
N LEU A 198 32.47 9.24 15.04
CA LEU A 198 33.70 8.53 15.39
C LEU A 198 34.82 9.48 15.79
N TYR A 199 35.04 10.57 15.06
CA TYR A 199 36.06 11.56 15.40
C TYR A 199 35.77 12.31 16.70
N THR A 200 34.51 12.55 17.05
CA THR A 200 34.15 13.21 18.32
C THR A 200 34.29 12.28 19.52
N SER A 201 34.08 10.97 19.37
CA SER A 201 34.28 10.00 20.43
C SER A 201 35.78 9.78 20.75
N ASP A 202 36.64 9.68 19.72
CA ASP A 202 38.08 9.56 19.91
C ASP A 202 38.69 10.82 20.57
N ALA A 203 38.22 12.01 20.19
CA ALA A 203 38.67 13.25 20.78
C ALA A 203 38.24 13.41 22.26
N ALA A 204 37.15 12.79 22.68
CA ALA A 204 36.69 12.81 24.09
C ALA A 204 37.53 11.86 24.96
N ASP A 205 38.00 10.73 24.40
CA ASP A 205 38.85 9.78 25.12
C ASP A 205 40.28 10.33 25.34
N ASP A 206 40.83 11.11 24.40
CA ASP A 206 42.15 11.73 24.50
C ASP A 206 42.19 12.84 25.58
N VAL A 207 41.07 13.49 25.90
CA VAL A 207 41.01 14.52 26.95
C VAL A 207 40.97 13.94 28.37
N LEU A 208 40.57 12.67 28.51
CA LEU A 208 40.48 11.98 29.81
C LEU A 208 41.79 11.30 30.23
N CYS A 209 42.78 11.15 29.35
CA CYS A 209 44.08 10.51 29.64
C CYS A 209 45.21 11.50 29.93
N GLY A 210 44.94 12.81 30.03
CA GLY A 210 45.90 13.90 30.28
C GLY A 210 45.73 14.58 31.64
N GLY A 211 45.61 13.78 32.73
CA GLY A 211 45.56 14.32 34.09
C GLY A 211 46.44 13.52 35.04
#